data_6a4d575c21045adbc6ee9aa572cbc989
#
_entry.id   6a4d575c21045adbc6ee9aa572cbc989
#
_cell.length_a   1.000
_cell.length_b   1.000
_cell.length_c   1.000
_cell.angle_alpha   90.00
_cell.angle_beta   90.00
_cell.angle_gamma   90.00
#
_symmetry.space_group_name_H-M   'P 1'
#
loop_
_entity.id
_entity.type
_entity.pdbx_description
1 polymer ?
#
loop_
_entity_poly.entity_id
_entity_poly.type
_entity_poly.pdbx_seq_one_letter_code
_entity_poly.pdbx_strand_id
1 'polypeptide(L)'
;MSSLRDAVNGYLRLRRSLGYQLYGHELLLHDFADFAQRNSVDTVTIELAVRWARLPKDTKPIWWATRLGVIRGFARYLATIDPRTEIPPRDLLPARAQRLAPY
;
A
#
# COMPACT_ATOMS: atom_id res chain seq x y z
N MET A 1 15.69 0.74 -16.22
CA MET A 1 14.38 1.22 -15.84
C MET A 1 14.00 0.69 -14.49
N SER A 2 13.58 1.53 -13.56
CA SER A 2 13.25 1.00 -12.28
C SER A 2 11.86 0.42 -12.28
N SER A 3 11.71 -0.70 -11.62
CA SER A 3 10.43 -1.34 -11.46
C SER A 3 9.81 -0.87 -10.16
N LEU A 4 8.54 -1.19 -9.96
CA LEU A 4 7.89 -0.90 -8.70
C LEU A 4 8.59 -1.65 -7.57
N ARG A 5 9.08 -2.86 -7.84
CA ARG A 5 9.82 -3.63 -6.85
C ARG A 5 11.10 -2.91 -6.43
N ASP A 6 11.80 -2.27 -7.38
CA ASP A 6 12.99 -1.50 -7.04
C ASP A 6 12.64 -0.33 -6.14
N ALA A 7 11.51 0.31 -6.39
CA ALA A 7 11.04 1.41 -5.55
C ALA A 7 10.70 0.91 -4.15
N VAL A 8 10.08 -0.27 -4.03
CA VAL A 8 9.79 -0.86 -2.74
C VAL A 8 11.09 -1.10 -1.98
N ASN A 9 12.09 -1.66 -2.64
CA ASN A 9 13.38 -1.91 -1.99
C ASN A 9 14.03 -0.63 -1.51
N GLY A 10 13.95 0.44 -2.29
CA GLY A 10 14.48 1.74 -1.91
C GLY A 10 13.77 2.31 -0.71
N TYR A 11 12.45 2.20 -0.69
CA TYR A 11 11.65 2.68 0.43
C TYR A 11 11.98 1.93 1.72
N LEU A 12 12.09 0.61 1.63
CA LEU A 12 12.41 -0.19 2.81
C LEU A 12 13.81 0.13 3.34
N ARG A 13 14.76 0.33 2.43
CA ARG A 13 16.12 0.68 2.81
C ARG A 13 16.16 2.01 3.55
N LEU A 14 15.41 3.00 3.03
CA LEU A 14 15.33 4.30 3.65
C LEU A 14 14.71 4.21 5.05
N ARG A 15 13.61 3.50 5.19
CA ARG A 15 12.94 3.40 6.48
C ARG A 15 13.81 2.66 7.50
N ARG A 16 14.50 1.63 7.09
CA ARG A 16 15.38 0.90 8.00
C ARG A 16 16.56 1.75 8.45
N SER A 17 17.07 2.62 7.59
CA SER A 17 18.16 3.51 7.96
C SER A 17 17.72 4.52 8.99
N LEU A 18 16.42 4.76 9.14
CA LEU A 18 15.87 5.65 10.15
C LEU A 18 15.46 4.88 11.42
N GLY A 19 15.77 3.60 11.51
CA GLY A 19 15.51 2.82 12.71
C GLY A 19 14.19 2.07 12.75
N TYR A 20 13.41 2.13 11.67
CA TYR A 20 12.13 1.41 11.65
C TYR A 20 12.33 -0.07 11.36
N GLN A 21 11.55 -0.90 12.03
CA GLN A 21 11.52 -2.33 11.75
C GLN A 21 10.24 -2.61 10.99
N LEU A 22 10.39 -3.12 9.78
CA LEU A 22 9.27 -3.22 8.85
C LEU A 22 9.01 -4.65 8.37
N TYR A 23 9.10 -5.62 9.27
CA TYR A 23 8.97 -7.02 8.84
C TYR A 23 7.63 -7.28 8.14
N GLY A 24 6.54 -6.90 8.76
CA GLY A 24 5.23 -7.11 8.15
C GLY A 24 5.03 -6.24 6.92
N HIS A 25 5.51 -5.01 6.96
CA HIS A 25 5.39 -4.10 5.82
C HIS A 25 6.18 -4.62 4.63
N GLU A 26 7.34 -5.23 4.87
CA GLU A 26 8.15 -5.76 3.78
C GLU A 26 7.39 -6.83 3.00
N LEU A 27 6.77 -7.77 3.70
CA LEU A 27 6.01 -8.82 3.04
C LEU A 27 4.84 -8.26 2.26
N LEU A 28 4.11 -7.33 2.85
CA LEU A 28 2.95 -6.73 2.18
C LEU A 28 3.37 -5.92 0.96
N LEU A 29 4.46 -5.16 1.06
CA LEU A 29 4.90 -4.34 -0.05
C LEU A 29 5.40 -5.19 -1.21
N HIS A 30 6.11 -6.28 -0.94
CA HIS A 30 6.53 -7.17 -2.00
C HIS A 30 5.34 -7.86 -2.66
N ASP A 31 4.35 -8.24 -1.86
CA ASP A 31 3.13 -8.83 -2.41
C ASP A 31 2.40 -7.83 -3.30
N PHE A 32 2.33 -6.58 -2.87
CA PHE A 32 1.71 -5.53 -3.68
C PHE A 32 2.48 -5.32 -5.00
N ALA A 33 3.81 -5.33 -4.95
CA ALA A 33 4.61 -5.16 -6.16
C ALA A 33 4.37 -6.31 -7.15
N ASP A 34 4.24 -7.53 -6.64
CA ASP A 34 3.91 -8.68 -7.49
C ASP A 34 2.52 -8.52 -8.11
N PHE A 35 1.56 -8.06 -7.32
CA PHE A 35 0.21 -7.85 -7.82
C PHE A 35 0.20 -6.79 -8.92
N ALA A 36 0.91 -5.70 -8.71
CA ALA A 36 1.00 -4.63 -9.70
C ALA A 36 1.63 -5.15 -10.99
N GLN A 37 2.68 -5.95 -10.87
CA GLN A 37 3.35 -6.50 -12.03
C GLN A 37 2.41 -7.41 -12.83
N ARG A 38 1.65 -8.24 -12.14
CA ARG A 38 0.68 -9.12 -12.80
C ARG A 38 -0.42 -8.34 -13.52
N ASN A 39 -0.68 -7.12 -13.07
CA ASN A 39 -1.67 -6.26 -13.70
C ASN A 39 -1.04 -5.24 -14.65
N SER A 40 0.24 -5.39 -14.94
CA SER A 40 0.97 -4.53 -15.87
C SER A 40 0.96 -3.06 -15.46
N VAL A 41 1.03 -2.82 -14.14
CA VAL A 41 1.06 -1.47 -13.59
C VAL A 41 2.39 -1.29 -12.87
N ASP A 42 3.07 -0.19 -13.11
CA ASP A 42 4.39 0.05 -12.54
C ASP A 42 4.43 1.28 -11.62
N THR A 43 3.28 1.69 -11.12
CA THR A 43 3.21 2.76 -10.13
C THR A 43 2.03 2.45 -9.20
N VAL A 44 1.80 3.32 -8.21
CA VAL A 44 0.65 3.14 -7.33
C VAL A 44 -0.50 3.99 -7.85
N THR A 45 -1.64 3.36 -8.07
CA THR A 45 -2.89 4.07 -8.35
C THR A 45 -3.87 3.73 -7.24
N ILE A 46 -4.84 4.61 -7.01
CA ILE A 46 -5.84 4.37 -5.95
C ILE A 46 -6.62 3.10 -6.26
N GLU A 47 -7.00 2.91 -7.51
CA GLU A 47 -7.75 1.72 -7.89
C GLU A 47 -6.97 0.45 -7.59
N LEU A 48 -5.70 0.41 -8.00
CA LEU A 48 -4.89 -0.78 -7.80
C LEU A 48 -4.68 -1.05 -6.31
N ALA A 49 -4.42 0.01 -5.54
CA ALA A 49 -4.19 -0.13 -4.11
C ALA A 49 -5.42 -0.69 -3.40
N VAL A 50 -6.60 -0.21 -3.74
CA VAL A 50 -7.83 -0.68 -3.12
C VAL A 50 -8.11 -2.12 -3.51
N ARG A 51 -7.93 -2.47 -4.79
CA ARG A 51 -8.13 -3.85 -5.22
C ARG A 51 -7.22 -4.80 -4.46
N TRP A 52 -5.96 -4.43 -4.32
CA TRP A 52 -5.01 -5.26 -3.59
C TRP A 52 -5.36 -5.34 -2.10
N ALA A 53 -5.72 -4.21 -1.49
CA ALA A 53 -6.02 -4.18 -0.07
C ALA A 53 -7.20 -5.09 0.28
N ARG A 54 -8.15 -5.22 -0.65
CA ARG A 54 -9.36 -6.01 -0.43
C ARG A 54 -9.25 -7.45 -0.89
N LEU A 55 -8.06 -7.89 -1.32
CA LEU A 55 -7.90 -9.28 -1.77
C LEU A 55 -8.25 -10.32 -0.69
N PRO A 56 -7.85 -10.15 0.58
CA PRO A 56 -8.27 -11.11 1.60
C PRO A 56 -9.78 -10.98 1.81
N LYS A 57 -10.51 -12.08 1.63
CA LYS A 57 -11.95 -12.02 1.70
C LYS A 57 -12.53 -12.34 3.05
N ASP A 58 -12.02 -13.32 3.72
CA ASP A 58 -12.57 -13.73 4.99
C ASP A 58 -11.82 -13.06 6.13
N THR A 59 -11.87 -11.74 6.18
CA THR A 59 -11.12 -11.01 7.17
C THR A 59 -11.90 -9.79 7.63
N LYS A 60 -11.43 -9.17 8.69
CA LYS A 60 -12.09 -7.98 9.23
C LYS A 60 -11.74 -6.74 8.41
N PRO A 61 -12.66 -5.78 8.33
CA PRO A 61 -12.38 -4.54 7.58
C PRO A 61 -11.14 -3.79 8.04
N ILE A 62 -10.78 -3.90 9.31
CA ILE A 62 -9.58 -3.27 9.80
C ILE A 62 -8.34 -3.79 9.08
N TRP A 63 -8.34 -5.06 8.70
CA TRP A 63 -7.21 -5.62 8.00
C TRP A 63 -7.05 -5.00 6.61
N TRP A 64 -8.16 -4.76 5.92
CA TRP A 64 -8.12 -4.08 4.62
C TRP A 64 -7.56 -2.66 4.79
N ALA A 65 -8.01 -1.95 5.83
CA ALA A 65 -7.53 -0.60 6.09
C ALA A 65 -6.05 -0.60 6.44
N THR A 66 -5.58 -1.60 7.17
CA THR A 66 -4.17 -1.74 7.51
C THR A 66 -3.33 -1.94 6.24
N ARG A 67 -3.78 -2.83 5.36
CA ARG A 67 -3.08 -3.08 4.11
C ARG A 67 -3.01 -1.80 3.26
N LEU A 68 -4.12 -1.08 3.17
CA LEU A 68 -4.14 0.16 2.40
C LEU A 68 -3.23 1.22 3.03
N GLY A 69 -3.16 1.26 4.36
CA GLY A 69 -2.29 2.18 5.07
C GLY A 69 -0.81 1.95 4.76
N VAL A 70 -0.42 0.68 4.63
CA VAL A 70 0.96 0.34 4.25
C VAL A 70 1.26 0.90 2.86
N ILE A 71 0.33 0.74 1.92
CA ILE A 71 0.53 1.25 0.56
C ILE A 71 0.51 2.78 0.54
N ARG A 72 -0.30 3.41 1.38
CA ARG A 72 -0.33 4.88 1.46
C ARG A 72 1.04 5.43 1.86
N GLY A 73 1.69 4.80 2.84
CA GLY A 73 3.02 5.23 3.25
C GLY A 73 4.03 5.10 2.12
N PHE A 74 3.98 3.98 1.40
CA PHE A 74 4.85 3.77 0.26
C PHE A 74 4.54 4.76 -0.86
N ALA A 75 3.25 5.04 -1.10
CA ALA A 75 2.84 5.95 -2.17
C ALA A 75 3.36 7.37 -1.91
N ARG A 76 3.40 7.81 -0.66
CA ARG A 76 3.97 9.11 -0.35
C ARG A 76 5.43 9.19 -0.74
N TYR A 77 6.18 8.12 -0.49
CA TYR A 77 7.57 8.07 -0.90
C TYR A 77 7.68 8.06 -2.44
N LEU A 78 6.89 7.20 -3.08
CA LEU A 78 6.98 7.05 -4.52
C LEU A 78 6.59 8.33 -5.24
N ALA A 79 5.63 9.08 -4.69
CA ALA A 79 5.19 10.32 -5.32
C ALA A 79 6.30 11.35 -5.43
N THR A 80 7.34 11.25 -4.61
CA THR A 80 8.47 12.18 -4.71
C THR A 80 9.34 11.89 -5.91
N ILE A 81 9.24 10.71 -6.50
CA ILE A 81 10.06 10.33 -7.64
C ILE A 81 9.26 9.94 -8.87
N ASP A 82 7.96 9.74 -8.74
CA ASP A 82 7.11 9.35 -9.86
C ASP A 82 5.81 10.16 -9.81
N PRO A 83 5.66 11.14 -10.69
CA PRO A 83 4.47 12.02 -10.65
C PRO A 83 3.16 11.30 -11.02
N ARG A 84 3.22 10.08 -11.55
CA ARG A 84 2.00 9.34 -11.86
C ARG A 84 1.38 8.72 -10.62
N THR A 85 2.11 8.74 -9.49
CA THR A 85 1.66 8.07 -8.27
C THR A 85 0.44 8.75 -7.70
N GLU A 86 -0.55 7.93 -7.31
CA GLU A 86 -1.73 8.41 -6.60
C GLU A 86 -1.62 7.96 -5.15
N ILE A 87 -1.90 8.85 -4.21
CA ILE A 87 -1.82 8.52 -2.80
C ILE A 87 -3.21 8.22 -2.28
N PRO A 88 -3.50 6.99 -1.86
CA PRO A 88 -4.84 6.67 -1.36
C PRO A 88 -5.18 7.48 -0.11
N PRO A 89 -6.38 8.05 -0.06
CA PRO A 89 -6.77 8.82 1.12
C PRO A 89 -7.01 7.93 2.33
N ARG A 90 -6.95 8.53 3.51
CA ARG A 90 -7.07 7.76 4.74
C ARG A 90 -8.39 7.06 4.90
N ASP A 91 -9.46 7.70 4.49
CA ASP A 91 -10.79 7.22 4.77
C ASP A 91 -11.37 6.31 3.74
N LEU A 92 -10.56 5.89 2.75
CA LEU A 92 -11.10 5.13 1.65
C LEU A 92 -11.58 3.75 2.09
N LEU A 93 -10.89 3.11 3.03
CA LEU A 93 -11.33 1.85 3.62
C LEU A 93 -11.33 2.04 5.13
N PRO A 94 -12.49 2.31 5.72
CA PRO A 94 -12.55 2.60 7.13
C PRO A 94 -12.15 1.40 7.98
N ALA A 95 -11.40 1.67 9.04
CA ALA A 95 -10.93 0.64 9.92
C ALA A 95 -12.06 0.03 10.75
N ARG A 96 -13.10 0.77 10.98
CA ARG A 96 -14.22 0.27 11.76
C ARG A 96 -15.48 0.47 10.97
N ALA A 97 -15.87 -0.52 10.23
CA ALA A 97 -17.05 -0.44 9.40
C ALA A 97 -18.30 -0.20 10.19
N GLN A 98 -18.38 -0.74 11.36
CA GLN A 98 -19.57 -0.57 12.16
C GLN A 98 -19.80 0.86 12.59
N ARG A 99 -18.80 1.66 12.52
CA ARG A 99 -19.00 3.04 12.88
C ARG A 99 -19.89 3.76 11.94
N LEU A 100 -20.04 3.20 10.78
CA LEU A 100 -20.88 3.84 9.82
C LEU A 100 -22.32 3.72 10.20
N ALA A 101 -22.60 2.84 11.05
CA ALA A 101 -23.92 2.64 11.36
C ALA A 101 -24.40 3.55 12.35
N PRO A 102 -23.89 4.18 13.02
CA PRO A 102 -24.48 4.75 13.98
C PRO A 102 -25.05 5.71 13.79
N TYR A 103 -25.48 5.79 14.04
CA TYR A 103 -26.06 6.83 13.98
C TYR A 103 -27.17 6.78 13.24
#